data_7010f3cad6fd525b2ffff0150259585e
#
_entry.id   7010f3cad6fd525b2ffff0150259585e
#
_cell.length_a   1.000
_cell.length_b   1.000
_cell.length_c   1.000
_cell.angle_alpha   90.00
_cell.angle_beta   90.00
_cell.angle_gamma   90.00
#
_symmetry.space_group_name_H-M   'P 1'
#
loop_
_entity.id
_entity.type
_entity.pdbx_description
1 polymer ?
#
loop_
_entity_poly.entity_id
_entity_poly.type
_entity_poly.pdbx_seq_one_letter_code
_entity_poly.pdbx_strand_id
1 'polypeptide(L)'
;MMVSADHDPRRAGTIWMLNLDETTPVVTPRVPAEFRRVTPDLIADLSTIRGHDASAEFKQRFETARQCYGAWVEGQPAAFGWVSVEDEEIGELNLRIKLLPGEVYVWDCATTPHFRGNGLYGALLAYILDELRAQQICRAWIGADLGNVASQKGIARAGFHHVADLVIERVVTLRQVWVAGLPEVPEAIVAEARRAFLNDRDKVWSNGTKSAT
;
A
#
# COMPACT_ATOMS: atom_id res chain seq x y z
N MET A 1 -8.08 -24.77 36.11
CA MET A 1 -7.30 -25.01 34.89
C MET A 1 -7.31 -23.71 34.10
N MET A 2 -6.29 -22.86 34.30
CA MET A 2 -6.21 -21.55 33.64
C MET A 2 -5.74 -21.79 32.20
N VAL A 3 -6.59 -21.47 31.24
CA VAL A 3 -6.20 -21.39 29.83
C VAL A 3 -5.33 -20.14 29.70
N SER A 4 -4.03 -20.33 29.52
CA SER A 4 -3.11 -19.26 29.10
C SER A 4 -3.59 -18.80 27.74
N ALA A 5 -4.19 -17.61 27.67
CA ALA A 5 -4.47 -16.98 26.40
C ALA A 5 -3.10 -16.57 25.84
N ASP A 6 -2.67 -17.22 24.77
CA ASP A 6 -1.51 -16.81 23.97
C ASP A 6 -1.80 -15.40 23.41
N HIS A 7 -1.38 -14.40 24.15
CA HIS A 7 -1.31 -12.99 23.73
C HIS A 7 0.02 -12.82 23.01
N ASP A 8 0.06 -13.19 21.74
CA ASP A 8 1.24 -12.99 20.91
C ASP A 8 0.91 -11.96 19.79
N PRO A 9 1.22 -10.67 20.00
CA PRO A 9 1.03 -9.64 18.98
C PRO A 9 1.98 -9.92 17.82
N ARG A 10 1.41 -10.09 16.61
CA ARG A 10 2.18 -10.34 15.39
C ARG A 10 2.21 -9.10 14.53
N ARG A 11 3.42 -8.68 14.15
CA ARG A 11 3.59 -7.77 13.03
C ARG A 11 3.03 -8.44 11.77
N ALA A 12 2.10 -7.79 11.10
CA ALA A 12 1.42 -8.34 9.92
C ALA A 12 1.83 -7.63 8.64
N GLY A 13 2.07 -6.33 8.72
CA GLY A 13 2.41 -5.51 7.56
C GLY A 13 3.23 -4.29 7.93
N THR A 14 3.71 -3.62 6.93
CA THR A 14 4.48 -2.38 7.01
C THR A 14 3.70 -1.24 6.38
N ILE A 15 3.77 -0.05 6.97
CA ILE A 15 3.15 1.19 6.47
C ILE A 15 4.25 2.12 6.02
N TRP A 16 4.13 2.59 4.80
CA TRP A 16 5.07 3.51 4.17
C TRP A 16 4.36 4.77 3.72
N MET A 17 5.07 5.88 3.76
CA MET A 17 4.58 7.20 3.41
C MET A 17 5.62 7.97 2.60
N LEU A 18 5.14 8.84 1.70
CA LEU A 18 5.95 9.82 1.02
C LEU A 18 5.16 11.13 0.91
N ASN A 19 5.77 12.24 1.31
CA ASN A 19 5.27 13.56 0.94
C ASN A 19 5.75 13.88 -0.47
N LEU A 20 4.86 14.30 -1.35
CA LEU A 20 5.16 14.42 -2.78
C LEU A 20 5.94 15.70 -3.14
N ASP A 21 6.17 16.60 -2.19
CA ASP A 21 7.12 17.71 -2.30
C ASP A 21 8.58 17.27 -2.10
N GLU A 22 8.81 16.07 -1.57
CA GLU A 22 10.14 15.50 -1.44
C GLU A 22 10.69 15.05 -2.80
N THR A 23 12.01 15.19 -2.98
CA THR A 23 12.71 14.63 -4.13
C THR A 23 12.82 13.12 -4.00
N THR A 24 12.49 12.38 -5.06
CA THR A 24 12.57 10.93 -5.07
C THR A 24 13.73 10.43 -5.94
N PRO A 25 14.27 9.25 -5.64
CA PRO A 25 15.28 8.62 -6.48
C PRO A 25 14.76 8.35 -7.89
N VAL A 26 15.61 8.49 -8.90
CA VAL A 26 15.30 8.00 -10.24
C VAL A 26 15.38 6.47 -10.24
N VAL A 27 14.26 5.83 -10.58
CA VAL A 27 14.17 4.36 -10.62
C VAL A 27 14.07 3.89 -12.05
N THR A 28 15.15 3.33 -12.58
CA THR A 28 15.20 2.77 -13.93
C THR A 28 15.02 1.25 -13.86
N PRO A 29 14.07 0.67 -14.62
CA PRO A 29 13.97 -0.78 -14.75
C PRO A 29 15.15 -1.35 -15.54
N ARG A 30 15.44 -2.64 -15.39
CA ARG A 30 16.53 -3.33 -16.09
C ARG A 30 16.20 -3.67 -17.54
N VAL A 31 14.95 -3.54 -17.92
CA VAL A 31 14.44 -3.76 -19.27
C VAL A 31 13.71 -2.51 -19.74
N PRO A 32 13.74 -2.16 -21.02
CA PRO A 32 12.92 -1.07 -21.55
C PRO A 32 11.45 -1.34 -21.25
N ALA A 33 10.75 -0.34 -20.70
CA ALA A 33 9.34 -0.44 -20.35
C ALA A 33 8.63 0.87 -20.63
N GLU A 34 7.38 0.78 -21.06
CA GLU A 34 6.47 1.90 -21.21
C GLU A 34 5.56 1.94 -19.97
N PHE A 35 5.42 3.13 -19.39
CA PHE A 35 4.51 3.35 -18.25
C PHE A 35 3.40 4.29 -18.70
N ARG A 36 2.16 3.98 -18.32
CA ARG A 36 1.02 4.83 -18.65
C ARG A 36 -0.14 4.62 -17.68
N ARG A 37 -1.00 5.63 -17.61
CA ARG A 37 -2.30 5.49 -16.96
C ARG A 37 -3.15 4.51 -17.76
N VAL A 38 -3.81 3.60 -17.06
CA VAL A 38 -4.68 2.59 -17.65
C VAL A 38 -6.06 3.18 -17.84
N THR A 39 -6.64 2.96 -19.01
CA THR A 39 -8.02 3.29 -19.35
C THR A 39 -8.86 2.01 -19.43
N PRO A 40 -10.20 2.08 -19.36
CA PRO A 40 -11.05 0.87 -19.37
C PRO A 40 -10.85 -0.07 -20.56
N ASP A 41 -10.41 0.43 -21.70
CA ASP A 41 -10.12 -0.36 -22.90
C ASP A 41 -8.86 -1.25 -22.76
N LEU A 42 -7.96 -0.91 -21.82
CA LEU A 42 -6.74 -1.68 -21.53
C LEU A 42 -6.92 -2.72 -20.41
N ILE A 43 -8.14 -2.87 -19.86
CA ILE A 43 -8.41 -3.81 -18.77
C ILE A 43 -8.06 -5.25 -19.15
N ALA A 44 -8.43 -5.67 -20.36
CA ALA A 44 -8.20 -7.03 -20.80
C ALA A 44 -6.72 -7.43 -20.78
N ASP A 45 -5.83 -6.47 -21.06
CA ASP A 45 -4.39 -6.70 -21.06
C ASP A 45 -3.84 -6.97 -19.67
N LEU A 46 -4.29 -6.22 -18.68
CA LEU A 46 -3.72 -6.20 -17.34
C LEU A 46 -4.43 -7.13 -16.36
N SER A 47 -5.71 -7.41 -16.58
CA SER A 47 -6.54 -8.18 -15.64
C SER A 47 -6.08 -9.63 -15.44
N THR A 48 -5.30 -10.16 -16.39
CA THR A 48 -4.79 -11.53 -16.34
C THR A 48 -3.40 -11.67 -15.70
N ILE A 49 -2.74 -10.55 -15.33
CA ILE A 49 -1.37 -10.53 -14.76
C ILE A 49 -1.22 -11.44 -13.54
N ARG A 50 -2.28 -11.61 -12.75
CA ARG A 50 -2.30 -12.49 -11.58
C ARG A 50 -2.58 -13.96 -11.87
N GLY A 51 -2.75 -14.34 -13.13
CA GLY A 51 -3.04 -15.71 -13.55
C GLY A 51 -4.52 -16.11 -13.49
N HIS A 52 -5.42 -15.14 -13.26
CA HIS A 52 -6.87 -15.29 -13.37
C HIS A 52 -7.48 -14.04 -13.99
N ASP A 53 -8.66 -14.16 -14.56
CA ASP A 53 -9.36 -13.02 -15.14
C ASP A 53 -10.00 -12.15 -14.05
N ALA A 54 -9.47 -10.95 -13.85
CA ALA A 54 -9.97 -9.94 -12.94
C ALA A 54 -10.71 -8.80 -13.65
N SER A 55 -11.13 -8.97 -14.90
CA SER A 55 -11.73 -7.92 -15.74
C SER A 55 -12.98 -7.30 -15.10
N ALA A 56 -13.84 -8.10 -14.47
CA ALA A 56 -15.04 -7.61 -13.80
C ALA A 56 -14.70 -6.72 -12.60
N GLU A 57 -13.72 -7.14 -11.79
CA GLU A 57 -13.23 -6.38 -10.65
C GLU A 57 -12.59 -5.06 -11.09
N PHE A 58 -11.74 -5.08 -12.13
CA PHE A 58 -11.13 -3.87 -12.69
C PHE A 58 -12.19 -2.89 -13.19
N LYS A 59 -13.21 -3.36 -13.93
CA LYS A 59 -14.32 -2.51 -14.38
C LYS A 59 -15.02 -1.83 -13.22
N GLN A 60 -15.38 -2.58 -12.17
CA GLN A 60 -16.01 -2.04 -10.98
C GLN A 60 -15.14 -0.96 -10.30
N ARG A 61 -13.82 -1.16 -10.25
CA ARG A 61 -12.89 -0.17 -9.69
C ARG A 61 -12.85 1.13 -10.49
N PHE A 62 -12.96 1.07 -11.81
CA PHE A 62 -13.03 2.27 -12.65
C PHE A 62 -14.35 3.06 -12.51
N GLU A 63 -15.41 2.44 -11.99
CA GLU A 63 -16.69 3.13 -11.69
C GLU A 63 -16.59 3.99 -10.41
N THR A 64 -15.47 3.94 -9.73
CA THR A 64 -15.20 4.67 -8.50
C THR A 64 -14.00 5.61 -8.68
N ALA A 65 -13.67 6.40 -7.65
CA ALA A 65 -12.52 7.33 -7.67
C ALA A 65 -11.15 6.60 -7.59
N ARG A 66 -10.99 5.49 -8.33
CA ARG A 66 -9.74 4.72 -8.38
C ARG A 66 -9.07 4.90 -9.73
N GLN A 67 -7.75 4.96 -9.69
CA GLN A 67 -6.91 5.10 -10.87
C GLN A 67 -6.01 3.87 -10.98
N CYS A 68 -5.78 3.39 -12.19
CA CYS A 68 -4.86 2.29 -12.46
C CYS A 68 -3.71 2.78 -13.33
N TYR A 69 -2.51 2.30 -13.04
CA TYR A 69 -1.31 2.55 -13.82
C TYR A 69 -0.67 1.23 -14.20
N GLY A 70 -0.11 1.15 -15.40
CA GLY A 70 0.46 -0.07 -15.93
C GLY A 70 1.85 0.13 -16.52
N ALA A 71 2.58 -0.97 -16.64
CA ALA A 71 3.85 -1.07 -17.33
C ALA A 71 3.77 -2.14 -18.42
N TRP A 72 4.33 -1.84 -19.59
CA TRP A 72 4.43 -2.75 -20.73
C TRP A 72 5.90 -2.94 -21.10
N VAL A 73 6.28 -4.17 -21.42
CA VAL A 73 7.60 -4.53 -21.94
C VAL A 73 7.39 -5.20 -23.29
N GLU A 74 7.98 -4.67 -24.35
CA GLU A 74 7.82 -5.14 -25.72
C GLU A 74 6.35 -5.28 -26.13
N GLY A 75 5.49 -4.36 -25.68
CA GLY A 75 4.05 -4.35 -25.92
C GLY A 75 3.26 -5.35 -25.06
N GLN A 76 3.89 -6.16 -24.21
CA GLN A 76 3.23 -7.10 -23.32
C GLN A 76 2.97 -6.47 -21.94
N PRO A 77 1.78 -6.69 -21.35
CA PRO A 77 1.47 -6.20 -20.01
C PRO A 77 2.37 -6.86 -18.97
N ALA A 78 3.11 -6.04 -18.21
CA ALA A 78 4.17 -6.51 -17.32
C ALA A 78 3.87 -6.25 -15.85
N ALA A 79 3.25 -5.10 -15.52
CA ALA A 79 2.88 -4.77 -14.15
C ALA A 79 1.69 -3.80 -14.12
N PHE A 80 1.01 -3.74 -12.99
CA PHE A 80 0.02 -2.71 -12.68
C PHE A 80 0.05 -2.31 -11.21
N GLY A 81 -0.57 -1.17 -10.90
CA GLY A 81 -0.83 -0.71 -9.53
C GLY A 81 -2.05 0.20 -9.50
N TRP A 82 -2.81 0.12 -8.42
CA TRP A 82 -4.01 0.93 -8.19
C TRP A 82 -3.72 2.05 -7.21
N VAL A 83 -4.44 3.15 -7.39
CA VAL A 83 -4.41 4.32 -6.52
C VAL A 83 -5.84 4.70 -6.18
N SER A 84 -6.13 4.84 -4.89
CA SER A 84 -7.38 5.40 -4.38
C SER A 84 -7.15 6.82 -3.90
N VAL A 85 -8.04 7.73 -4.28
CA VAL A 85 -8.05 9.14 -3.86
C VAL A 85 -9.15 9.40 -2.81
N GLU A 86 -9.91 8.39 -2.47
CA GLU A 86 -10.91 8.33 -1.41
C GLU A 86 -10.58 7.18 -0.48
N ASP A 87 -11.32 7.07 0.63
CA ASP A 87 -11.15 5.98 1.60
C ASP A 87 -11.15 4.61 0.93
N GLU A 88 -10.27 3.72 1.39
CA GLU A 88 -10.10 2.36 0.84
C GLU A 88 -10.24 1.30 1.92
N GLU A 89 -10.72 0.11 1.55
CA GLU A 89 -10.84 -1.02 2.46
C GLU A 89 -9.76 -2.07 2.21
N ILE A 90 -9.08 -2.47 3.28
CA ILE A 90 -8.20 -3.65 3.28
C ILE A 90 -9.04 -4.82 3.81
N GLY A 91 -9.75 -5.51 2.92
CA GLY A 91 -10.73 -6.53 3.30
C GLY A 91 -10.16 -7.67 4.14
N GLU A 92 -8.93 -8.12 3.87
CA GLU A 92 -8.23 -9.16 4.64
C GLU A 92 -8.00 -8.75 6.11
N LEU A 93 -7.85 -7.46 6.35
CA LEU A 93 -7.62 -6.90 7.68
C LEU A 93 -8.88 -6.31 8.31
N ASN A 94 -9.99 -6.23 7.56
CA ASN A 94 -11.20 -5.49 7.93
C ASN A 94 -10.86 -4.06 8.41
N LEU A 95 -9.91 -3.45 7.73
CA LEU A 95 -9.37 -2.13 8.03
C LEU A 95 -9.78 -1.17 6.92
N ARG A 96 -10.25 0.01 7.30
CA ARG A 96 -10.53 1.09 6.37
C ARG A 96 -9.44 2.14 6.46
N ILE A 97 -8.83 2.46 5.33
CA ILE A 97 -7.88 3.56 5.23
C ILE A 97 -8.67 4.85 5.00
N LYS A 98 -8.45 5.83 5.86
CA LYS A 98 -9.06 7.17 5.77
C LYS A 98 -8.06 8.14 5.17
N LEU A 99 -8.42 8.73 4.04
CA LEU A 99 -7.60 9.70 3.33
C LEU A 99 -8.11 11.13 3.57
N LEU A 100 -7.20 12.06 3.80
CA LEU A 100 -7.50 13.49 3.79
C LEU A 100 -7.44 14.03 2.35
N PRO A 101 -8.05 15.18 2.06
CA PRO A 101 -7.88 15.84 0.77
C PRO A 101 -6.41 16.02 0.42
N GLY A 102 -6.02 15.58 -0.78
CA GLY A 102 -4.62 15.60 -1.20
C GLY A 102 -3.79 14.38 -0.77
N GLU A 103 -4.38 13.40 -0.08
CA GLU A 103 -3.75 12.11 0.20
C GLU A 103 -4.27 11.03 -0.73
N VAL A 104 -3.43 10.03 -1.01
CA VAL A 104 -3.79 8.85 -1.79
C VAL A 104 -3.25 7.58 -1.12
N TYR A 105 -3.87 6.45 -1.46
CA TYR A 105 -3.36 5.13 -1.10
C TYR A 105 -3.04 4.33 -2.35
N VAL A 106 -1.78 3.87 -2.47
CA VAL A 106 -1.32 2.99 -3.54
C VAL A 106 -1.46 1.55 -3.06
N TRP A 107 -2.11 0.71 -3.85
CA TRP A 107 -2.45 -0.65 -3.44
C TRP A 107 -2.56 -1.59 -4.63
N ASP A 108 -2.76 -2.87 -4.35
CA ASP A 108 -2.99 -3.91 -5.35
C ASP A 108 -2.02 -3.85 -6.53
N CYS A 109 -0.71 -3.78 -6.23
CA CYS A 109 0.32 -3.80 -7.23
C CYS A 109 0.73 -5.23 -7.57
N ALA A 110 0.87 -5.54 -8.85
CA ALA A 110 1.33 -6.84 -9.31
C ALA A 110 2.31 -6.72 -10.48
N THR A 111 3.25 -7.66 -10.55
CA THR A 111 4.16 -7.83 -11.69
C THR A 111 4.06 -9.25 -12.20
N THR A 112 3.86 -9.42 -13.49
CA THR A 112 3.82 -10.73 -14.17
C THR A 112 5.04 -11.55 -13.77
N PRO A 113 4.90 -12.84 -13.42
CA PRO A 113 6.01 -13.67 -12.97
C PRO A 113 7.23 -13.62 -13.91
N HIS A 114 7.01 -13.63 -15.21
CA HIS A 114 8.03 -13.58 -16.25
C HIS A 114 8.90 -12.31 -16.18
N PHE A 115 8.32 -11.18 -15.77
CA PHE A 115 9.02 -9.90 -15.71
C PHE A 115 9.51 -9.52 -14.31
N ARG A 116 9.35 -10.39 -13.30
CA ARG A 116 9.87 -10.15 -11.95
C ARG A 116 11.40 -10.05 -11.95
N GLY A 117 11.94 -9.35 -10.96
CA GLY A 117 13.38 -9.15 -10.83
C GLY A 117 13.97 -8.04 -11.71
N ASN A 118 13.19 -7.46 -12.64
CA ASN A 118 13.64 -6.41 -13.56
C ASN A 118 13.46 -4.98 -13.00
N GLY A 119 13.07 -4.81 -11.75
CA GLY A 119 12.90 -3.47 -11.15
C GLY A 119 11.63 -2.74 -11.58
N LEU A 120 10.74 -3.39 -12.36
CA LEU A 120 9.53 -2.79 -12.91
C LEU A 120 8.59 -2.25 -11.83
N TYR A 121 8.44 -2.95 -10.70
CA TYR A 121 7.57 -2.50 -9.61
C TYR A 121 8.02 -1.15 -9.03
N GLY A 122 9.30 -1.01 -8.70
CA GLY A 122 9.82 0.27 -8.19
C GLY A 122 9.73 1.39 -9.22
N ALA A 123 9.98 1.08 -10.52
CA ALA A 123 9.86 2.05 -11.60
C ALA A 123 8.40 2.47 -11.85
N LEU A 124 7.45 1.52 -11.75
CA LEU A 124 6.02 1.83 -11.82
C LEU A 124 5.57 2.72 -10.66
N LEU A 125 6.04 2.45 -9.43
CA LEU A 125 5.75 3.32 -8.29
C LEU A 125 6.31 4.74 -8.51
N ALA A 126 7.55 4.87 -9.02
CA ALA A 126 8.12 6.18 -9.33
C ALA A 126 7.29 6.92 -10.39
N TYR A 127 6.87 6.23 -11.45
CA TYR A 127 5.97 6.80 -12.46
C TYR A 127 4.63 7.25 -11.85
N ILE A 128 4.01 6.43 -11.01
CA ILE A 128 2.77 6.79 -10.28
C ILE A 128 2.98 8.07 -9.47
N LEU A 129 4.09 8.18 -8.74
CA LEU A 129 4.39 9.35 -7.92
C LEU A 129 4.52 10.63 -8.77
N ASP A 130 5.12 10.55 -9.95
CA ASP A 130 5.23 11.69 -10.88
C ASP A 130 3.86 12.11 -11.41
N GLU A 131 3.00 11.17 -11.76
CA GLU A 131 1.61 11.44 -12.17
C GLU A 131 0.79 12.08 -11.03
N LEU A 132 0.99 11.63 -9.78
CA LEU A 132 0.32 12.18 -8.62
C LEU A 132 0.78 13.60 -8.29
N ARG A 133 2.09 13.91 -8.47
CA ARG A 133 2.62 15.27 -8.36
C ARG A 133 1.95 16.22 -9.36
N ALA A 134 1.80 15.77 -10.60
CA ALA A 134 1.11 16.54 -11.64
C ALA A 134 -0.37 16.80 -11.28
N GLN A 135 -1.01 15.94 -10.49
CA GLN A 135 -2.36 16.10 -9.96
C GLN A 135 -2.42 16.90 -8.65
N GLN A 136 -1.31 17.48 -8.21
CA GLN A 136 -1.21 18.27 -6.97
C GLN A 136 -1.54 17.46 -5.69
N ILE A 137 -1.35 16.15 -5.72
CA ILE A 137 -1.42 15.31 -4.53
C ILE A 137 -0.22 15.65 -3.63
N CYS A 138 -0.45 15.74 -2.33
CA CYS A 138 0.60 16.10 -1.38
C CYS A 138 1.22 14.90 -0.67
N ARG A 139 0.49 13.78 -0.55
CA ARG A 139 0.98 12.61 0.17
C ARG A 139 0.48 11.30 -0.41
N ALA A 140 1.37 10.32 -0.48
CA ALA A 140 1.06 8.94 -0.87
C ALA A 140 1.34 7.98 0.28
N TRP A 141 0.39 7.08 0.53
CA TRP A 141 0.49 5.97 1.45
C TRP A 141 0.57 4.66 0.68
N ILE A 142 1.30 3.68 1.20
CA ILE A 142 1.35 2.31 0.66
C ILE A 142 1.64 1.33 1.79
N GLY A 143 1.09 0.12 1.70
CA GLY A 143 1.35 -0.97 2.62
C GLY A 143 1.96 -2.18 1.93
N ALA A 144 2.65 -3.02 2.71
CA ALA A 144 3.10 -4.33 2.26
C ALA A 144 3.03 -5.34 3.40
N ASP A 145 2.76 -6.61 3.07
CA ASP A 145 2.89 -7.68 4.05
C ASP A 145 4.31 -7.73 4.61
N LEU A 146 4.44 -8.05 5.88
CA LEU A 146 5.75 -8.15 6.53
C LEU A 146 6.68 -9.15 5.83
N GLY A 147 6.13 -10.27 5.37
CA GLY A 147 6.88 -11.30 4.63
C GLY A 147 7.22 -10.92 3.19
N ASN A 148 6.60 -9.88 2.63
CA ASN A 148 6.82 -9.47 1.24
C ASN A 148 8.01 -8.51 1.11
N VAL A 149 9.21 -9.03 1.39
CA VAL A 149 10.47 -8.28 1.33
C VAL A 149 10.72 -7.68 -0.06
N ALA A 150 10.25 -8.35 -1.11
CA ALA A 150 10.41 -7.85 -2.48
C ALA A 150 9.60 -6.56 -2.70
N SER A 151 8.35 -6.52 -2.22
CA SER A 151 7.53 -5.31 -2.26
C SER A 151 8.16 -4.19 -1.44
N GLN A 152 8.55 -4.46 -0.20
CA GLN A 152 9.18 -3.47 0.68
C GLN A 152 10.43 -2.83 0.04
N LYS A 153 11.29 -3.65 -0.61
CA LYS A 153 12.45 -3.14 -1.36
C LYS A 153 12.05 -2.26 -2.55
N GLY A 154 10.99 -2.61 -3.26
CA GLY A 154 10.47 -1.80 -4.37
C GLY A 154 9.92 -0.47 -3.89
N ILE A 155 9.17 -0.47 -2.79
CA ILE A 155 8.60 0.71 -2.14
C ILE A 155 9.72 1.66 -1.67
N ALA A 156 10.70 1.13 -0.94
CA ALA A 156 11.86 1.92 -0.48
C ALA A 156 12.65 2.54 -1.64
N ARG A 157 12.84 1.79 -2.74
CA ARG A 157 13.53 2.30 -3.94
C ARG A 157 12.78 3.43 -4.63
N ALA A 158 11.46 3.44 -4.56
CA ALA A 158 10.64 4.52 -5.09
C ALA A 158 10.68 5.79 -4.21
N GLY A 159 11.33 5.74 -3.04
CA GLY A 159 11.53 6.88 -2.15
C GLY A 159 10.60 6.93 -0.96
N PHE A 160 9.71 5.95 -0.77
CA PHE A 160 8.85 5.91 0.41
C PHE A 160 9.65 5.63 1.67
N HIS A 161 9.21 6.22 2.79
CA HIS A 161 9.75 6.01 4.12
C HIS A 161 8.89 5.00 4.88
N HIS A 162 9.52 4.00 5.50
CA HIS A 162 8.86 3.09 6.42
C HIS A 162 8.56 3.81 7.72
N VAL A 163 7.30 4.02 8.05
CA VAL A 163 6.89 4.90 9.18
C VAL A 163 6.27 4.14 10.34
N ALA A 164 5.67 2.99 10.08
CA ALA A 164 5.04 2.18 11.11
C ALA A 164 4.81 0.74 10.64
N ASP A 165 4.51 -0.15 11.59
CA ASP A 165 4.05 -1.51 11.33
C ASP A 165 2.57 -1.66 11.69
N LEU A 166 1.85 -2.47 10.93
CA LEU A 166 0.55 -3.02 11.32
C LEU A 166 0.78 -4.24 12.19
N VAL A 167 0.22 -4.21 13.40
CA VAL A 167 0.29 -5.32 14.35
C VAL A 167 -1.10 -5.88 14.55
N ILE A 168 -1.20 -7.20 14.52
CA ILE A 168 -2.45 -7.94 14.75
C ILE A 168 -2.29 -8.78 16.00
N GLU A 169 -3.25 -8.68 16.91
CA GLU A 169 -3.36 -9.55 18.05
C GLU A 169 -4.69 -10.29 18.01
N ARG A 170 -4.67 -11.56 18.37
CA ARG A 170 -5.88 -12.34 18.61
C ARG A 170 -6.13 -12.45 20.10
N VAL A 171 -7.20 -11.84 20.56
CA VAL A 171 -7.66 -11.96 21.95
C VAL A 171 -8.93 -12.80 21.93
N VAL A 172 -8.79 -14.10 22.21
CA VAL A 172 -9.87 -15.11 22.14
C VAL A 172 -10.50 -15.14 20.74
N THR A 173 -11.67 -14.55 20.54
CA THR A 173 -12.39 -14.47 19.26
C THR A 173 -12.28 -13.11 18.59
N LEU A 174 -11.68 -12.13 19.26
CA LEU A 174 -11.54 -10.77 18.75
C LEU A 174 -10.17 -10.61 18.10
N ARG A 175 -10.16 -9.98 16.92
CA ARG A 175 -8.95 -9.54 16.23
C ARG A 175 -8.80 -8.05 16.49
N GLN A 176 -7.70 -7.67 17.08
CA GLN A 176 -7.31 -6.26 17.26
C GLN A 176 -6.20 -5.93 16.28
N VAL A 177 -6.28 -4.76 15.69
CA VAL A 177 -5.26 -4.23 14.77
C VAL A 177 -4.85 -2.87 15.29
N TRP A 178 -3.54 -2.61 15.37
CA TRP A 178 -3.03 -1.30 15.72
C TRP A 178 -1.79 -0.94 14.90
N VAL A 179 -1.46 0.34 14.89
CA VAL A 179 -0.27 0.90 14.23
C VAL A 179 0.83 1.11 15.25
N ALA A 180 1.92 0.39 15.11
CA ALA A 180 3.13 0.53 15.92
C ALA A 180 4.14 1.42 15.18
N GLY A 181 4.42 2.61 15.72
CA GLY A 181 5.45 3.50 15.18
C GLY A 181 6.84 2.91 15.31
N LEU A 182 7.72 3.26 14.37
CA LEU A 182 9.14 2.90 14.48
C LEU A 182 9.86 3.88 15.39
N PRO A 183 10.87 3.42 16.18
CA PRO A 183 11.55 4.27 17.16
C PRO A 183 12.20 5.52 16.58
N GLU A 184 12.66 5.47 15.35
CA GLU A 184 13.33 6.56 14.63
C GLU A 184 12.38 7.54 13.95
N VAL A 185 11.08 7.23 13.89
CA VAL A 185 10.09 8.06 13.19
C VAL A 185 9.46 9.06 14.18
N PRO A 186 9.39 10.34 13.83
CA PRO A 186 8.75 11.35 14.68
C PRO A 186 7.30 10.99 14.99
N GLU A 187 6.88 11.17 16.26
CA GLU A 187 5.52 10.82 16.71
C GLU A 187 4.43 11.52 15.91
N ALA A 188 4.68 12.71 15.38
CA ALA A 188 3.73 13.41 14.49
C ALA A 188 3.41 12.60 13.23
N ILE A 189 4.41 11.96 12.62
CA ILE A 189 4.23 11.10 11.43
C ILE A 189 3.53 9.79 11.81
N VAL A 190 3.89 9.20 12.95
CA VAL A 190 3.21 8.00 13.46
C VAL A 190 1.73 8.28 13.75
N ALA A 191 1.41 9.46 14.30
CA ALA A 191 0.03 9.89 14.53
C ALA A 191 -0.77 9.99 13.21
N GLU A 192 -0.15 10.50 12.15
CA GLU A 192 -0.76 10.52 10.81
C GLU A 192 -1.01 9.10 10.27
N ALA A 193 -0.06 8.19 10.45
CA ALA A 193 -0.24 6.78 10.07
C ALA A 193 -1.40 6.13 10.85
N ARG A 194 -1.50 6.39 12.18
CA ARG A 194 -2.62 5.91 13.00
C ARG A 194 -3.94 6.48 12.50
N ARG A 195 -4.00 7.78 12.20
CA ARG A 195 -5.21 8.41 11.64
C ARG A 195 -5.62 7.75 10.33
N ALA A 196 -4.66 7.50 9.42
CA ALA A 196 -4.95 6.94 8.11
C ALA A 196 -5.36 5.45 8.17
N PHE A 197 -4.75 4.65 9.04
CA PHE A 197 -4.89 3.18 9.07
C PHE A 197 -5.71 2.63 10.23
N LEU A 198 -6.23 3.46 11.12
CA LEU A 198 -7.09 3.03 12.22
C LEU A 198 -8.43 3.78 12.18
N ASN A 199 -9.51 3.03 12.32
CA ASN A 199 -10.85 3.58 12.46
C ASN A 199 -11.13 3.96 13.92
N ASP A 200 -12.09 4.87 14.13
CA ASP A 200 -12.55 5.30 15.47
C ASP A 200 -13.10 4.15 16.36
N ARG A 201 -13.29 2.97 15.79
CA ARG A 201 -13.70 1.75 16.50
C ARG A 201 -12.52 0.93 17.03
N ASP A 202 -11.32 1.17 16.53
CA ASP A 202 -10.12 0.46 16.96
C ASP A 202 -9.54 1.21 18.15
N LYS A 203 -9.59 0.58 19.33
CA LYS A 203 -9.03 1.19 20.55
C LYS A 203 -7.56 1.45 20.36
N VAL A 204 -7.18 2.72 20.37
CA VAL A 204 -5.80 3.18 20.33
C VAL A 204 -5.09 2.68 21.59
N TRP A 205 -4.17 1.74 21.44
CA TRP A 205 -3.19 1.44 22.47
C TRP A 205 -2.00 2.37 22.24
N SER A 206 -1.83 3.36 23.11
CA SER A 206 -0.58 4.11 23.20
C SER A 206 0.51 3.18 23.71
N ASN A 207 1.70 3.25 23.09
CA ASN A 207 2.88 2.50 23.50
C ASN A 207 3.00 2.41 25.04
N GLY A 208 2.85 1.19 25.58
CA GLY A 208 3.47 0.78 26.83
C GLY A 208 2.90 1.24 28.16
N THR A 209 1.75 1.91 28.25
CA THR A 209 1.12 2.17 29.54
C THR A 209 -0.33 1.65 29.55
N LYS A 210 -0.50 0.48 30.17
CA LYS A 210 -1.83 0.04 30.65
C LYS A 210 -2.27 1.10 31.67
N SER A 211 -3.13 2.04 31.27
CA SER A 211 -3.91 2.81 32.22
C SER A 211 -5.08 1.94 32.63
N ALA A 212 -4.98 1.34 33.82
CA ALA A 212 -6.09 0.70 34.49
C ALA A 212 -7.05 1.81 34.95
N THR A 213 -8.29 1.72 34.51
CA THR A 213 -9.47 2.24 35.21
C THR A 213 -10.57 1.21 35.07
#